data_50508d141991935d8c5dfe9a27edbebb
#
_entry.id   50508d141991935d8c5dfe9a27edbebb
#
_cell.length_a   1.000
_cell.length_b   1.000
_cell.length_c   1.000
_cell.angle_alpha   90.00
_cell.angle_beta   90.00
_cell.angle_gamma   90.00
#
_symmetry.space_group_name_H-M   'P 1'
#
loop_
_entity.id
_entity.type
_entity.pdbx_description
1 polymer ?
#
loop_
_entity_poly.entity_id
_entity_poly.type
_entity_poly.pdbx_seq_one_letter_code
_entity_poly.pdbx_strand_id
1 'polypeptide(L)'
;TMGIREFYGGDLKGVWDKLDYLSDLGVDVIYLNPIFVSPSNHKYDIQDYDYVDPHFGVIVSDDGETLAQGDNNNVNATRYKDRVTNRANLEAGNKYFADLVQHIHSRGMKVIIDGVFNHCGSFNKWLDREHIYSSSKEHYEPGAYESYSSPYHDFFKFYSDQWPDNNSY
;
A
#
# COMPACT_ATOMS: atom_id res chain seq x y z
N THR A 1 -13.52 20.01 11.69
CA THR A 1 -13.31 18.55 11.83
C THR A 1 -11.92 18.20 11.34
N MET A 2 -10.98 18.31 12.25
CA MET A 2 -9.58 18.00 11.94
C MET A 2 -9.33 16.51 12.04
N GLY A 3 -8.52 15.98 11.20
CA GLY A 3 -7.64 14.89 11.50
C GLY A 3 -8.03 13.49 11.08
N ILE A 4 -9.28 13.18 10.75
CA ILE A 4 -9.69 11.80 10.46
C ILE A 4 -9.06 11.22 9.19
N ARG A 5 -8.58 12.09 8.27
CA ARG A 5 -7.95 11.71 6.99
C ARG A 5 -6.54 12.25 6.85
N GLU A 6 -5.95 12.70 7.94
CA GLU A 6 -4.60 13.25 7.92
C GLU A 6 -3.56 12.19 8.27
N PHE A 7 -2.35 12.36 7.73
CA PHE A 7 -1.18 11.55 8.06
C PHE A 7 -0.33 12.31 9.07
N TYR A 8 0.05 11.67 10.17
CA TYR A 8 0.83 12.28 11.24
C TYR A 8 2.30 11.86 11.25
N GLY A 9 2.77 11.16 10.21
CA GLY A 9 4.18 10.93 9.94
C GLY A 9 4.84 9.80 10.73
N GLY A 10 4.08 8.89 11.33
CA GLY A 10 4.66 7.65 11.88
C GLY A 10 5.08 6.69 10.77
N ASP A 11 6.24 6.03 10.93
CA ASP A 11 6.78 5.07 9.99
C ASP A 11 7.51 3.90 10.68
N LEU A 12 8.00 2.95 9.89
CA LEU A 12 8.74 1.79 10.42
C LEU A 12 10.11 2.18 11.01
N LYS A 13 10.68 3.32 10.57
CA LYS A 13 11.91 3.85 11.17
C LYS A 13 11.66 4.29 12.60
N GLY A 14 10.55 4.95 12.86
CA GLY A 14 10.15 5.34 14.22
C GLY A 14 9.94 4.12 15.14
N VAL A 15 9.36 3.05 14.62
CA VAL A 15 9.27 1.77 15.36
C VAL A 15 10.66 1.23 15.66
N TRP A 16 11.54 1.18 14.66
CA TRP A 16 12.92 0.71 14.81
C TRP A 16 13.66 1.46 15.92
N ASP A 17 13.59 2.80 15.89
CA ASP A 17 14.27 3.67 16.86
C ASP A 17 13.74 3.51 18.30
N LYS A 18 12.58 2.89 18.47
CA LYS A 18 11.96 2.66 19.77
C LYS A 18 12.02 1.21 20.26
N LEU A 19 12.70 0.31 19.55
CA LEU A 19 12.75 -1.11 19.94
C LEU A 19 13.35 -1.35 21.33
N ASP A 20 14.41 -0.63 21.69
CA ASP A 20 15.01 -0.76 23.00
C ASP A 20 14.06 -0.27 24.11
N TYR A 21 13.40 0.88 23.88
CA TYR A 21 12.36 1.38 24.78
C TYR A 21 11.20 0.38 24.95
N LEU A 22 10.73 -0.22 23.88
CA LEU A 22 9.65 -1.21 23.93
C LEU A 22 10.07 -2.47 24.66
N SER A 23 11.30 -2.93 24.44
CA SER A 23 11.89 -4.06 25.16
C SER A 23 12.00 -3.79 26.66
N ASP A 24 12.53 -2.62 27.05
CA ASP A 24 12.67 -2.20 28.45
C ASP A 24 11.30 -2.04 29.14
N LEU A 25 10.27 -1.66 28.38
CA LEU A 25 8.88 -1.58 28.86
C LEU A 25 8.25 -2.97 29.10
N GLY A 26 8.89 -4.05 28.62
CA GLY A 26 8.39 -5.42 28.74
C GLY A 26 7.38 -5.81 27.66
N VAL A 27 7.47 -5.22 26.47
CA VAL A 27 6.63 -5.59 25.32
C VAL A 27 7.11 -6.91 24.73
N ASP A 28 6.25 -7.90 24.65
CA ASP A 28 6.53 -9.21 24.06
C ASP A 28 6.10 -9.30 22.59
N VAL A 29 5.12 -8.50 22.17
CA VAL A 29 4.54 -8.57 20.84
C VAL A 29 4.26 -7.15 20.32
N ILE A 30 4.68 -6.88 19.10
CA ILE A 30 4.32 -5.65 18.36
C ILE A 30 3.25 -6.03 17.36
N TYR A 31 2.05 -5.50 17.53
CA TYR A 31 0.96 -5.61 16.57
C TYR A 31 0.95 -4.37 15.67
N LEU A 32 1.04 -4.58 14.37
CA LEU A 32 0.98 -3.51 13.37
C LEU A 32 -0.38 -3.53 12.66
N ASN A 33 -1.06 -2.38 12.60
CA ASN A 33 -2.12 -2.15 11.64
C ASN A 33 -1.61 -2.44 10.21
N PRO A 34 -2.47 -2.54 9.19
CA PRO A 34 -2.02 -2.90 7.85
C PRO A 34 -0.85 -2.03 7.40
N ILE A 35 0.24 -2.67 6.95
CA ILE A 35 1.47 -2.02 6.50
C ILE A 35 1.61 -2.03 4.98
N PHE A 36 0.70 -2.70 4.29
CA PHE A 36 0.72 -2.85 2.85
C PHE A 36 0.40 -1.55 2.12
N VAL A 37 0.76 -1.49 0.83
CA VAL A 37 0.46 -0.32 -0.01
C VAL A 37 -1.01 0.03 0.06
N SER A 38 -1.32 1.26 0.42
CA SER A 38 -2.68 1.77 0.55
C SER A 38 -2.72 3.30 0.49
N PRO A 39 -3.69 3.91 -0.19
CA PRO A 39 -3.79 5.37 -0.32
C PRO A 39 -4.29 6.07 0.94
N SER A 40 -4.93 5.36 1.88
CA SER A 40 -5.49 5.96 3.08
C SER A 40 -4.53 5.98 4.26
N ASN A 41 -4.85 6.80 5.26
CA ASN A 41 -4.10 6.88 6.52
C ASN A 41 -4.34 5.68 7.43
N HIS A 42 -5.52 5.05 7.37
CA HIS A 42 -5.86 3.85 8.15
C HIS A 42 -5.36 2.54 7.55
N LYS A 43 -5.01 2.53 6.25
CA LYS A 43 -4.41 1.41 5.52
C LYS A 43 -5.26 0.15 5.35
N TYR A 44 -6.57 0.19 5.66
CA TYR A 44 -7.48 -0.94 5.46
C TYR A 44 -8.03 -1.09 4.04
N ASP A 45 -7.78 -0.15 3.14
CA ASP A 45 -8.10 -0.18 1.71
C ASP A 45 -6.86 -0.59 0.91
N ILE A 46 -6.47 -1.86 1.02
CA ILE A 46 -5.23 -2.37 0.44
C ILE A 46 -5.21 -2.19 -1.07
N GLN A 47 -4.14 -1.57 -1.55
CA GLN A 47 -3.84 -1.37 -2.96
C GLN A 47 -2.96 -2.48 -3.52
N ASP A 48 -1.94 -2.89 -2.78
CA ASP A 48 -1.06 -4.01 -3.14
C ASP A 48 -0.71 -4.82 -1.90
N TYR A 49 -1.03 -6.12 -1.92
CA TYR A 49 -0.77 -7.05 -0.82
C TYR A 49 0.66 -7.62 -0.80
N ASP A 50 1.42 -7.46 -1.88
CA ASP A 50 2.73 -8.08 -2.00
C ASP A 50 3.84 -7.24 -1.38
N TYR A 51 3.56 -5.95 -1.11
CA TYR A 51 4.59 -5.00 -0.70
C TYR A 51 4.15 -4.12 0.47
N VAL A 52 5.14 -3.83 1.31
CA VAL A 52 5.04 -2.79 2.33
C VAL A 52 4.92 -1.42 1.66
N ASP A 53 4.03 -0.58 2.19
CA ASP A 53 3.86 0.77 1.68
C ASP A 53 5.18 1.56 1.75
N PRO A 54 5.70 2.08 0.64
CA PRO A 54 6.94 2.85 0.63
C PRO A 54 6.93 4.06 1.56
N HIS A 55 5.74 4.62 1.86
CA HIS A 55 5.61 5.73 2.81
C HIS A 55 5.86 5.32 4.27
N PHE A 56 5.78 4.03 4.59
CA PHE A 56 6.21 3.48 5.88
C PHE A 56 7.65 2.98 5.88
N GLY A 57 8.16 2.62 4.72
CA GLY A 57 9.47 2.02 4.54
C GLY A 57 10.50 2.99 3.99
N VAL A 58 11.03 2.66 2.82
CA VAL A 58 12.09 3.42 2.15
C VAL A 58 11.62 3.83 0.76
N ILE A 59 11.78 5.12 0.44
CA ILE A 59 11.57 5.66 -0.90
C ILE A 59 12.94 5.90 -1.51
N VAL A 60 13.29 5.16 -2.56
CA VAL A 60 14.57 5.27 -3.30
C VAL A 60 14.41 6.00 -4.64
N SER A 61 13.18 6.04 -5.18
CA SER A 61 12.78 6.86 -6.33
C SER A 61 11.59 7.72 -5.93
N ASP A 62 11.65 9.01 -6.18
CA ASP A 62 10.62 10.00 -5.81
C ASP A 62 10.36 10.99 -6.94
N ASP A 63 10.17 10.44 -8.13
CA ASP A 63 9.89 11.21 -9.33
C ASP A 63 8.42 11.67 -9.41
N GLY A 64 8.20 12.68 -10.28
CA GLY A 64 6.85 13.17 -10.56
C GLY A 64 6.39 14.28 -9.63
N GLU A 65 5.10 14.60 -9.77
CA GLU A 65 4.48 15.76 -9.13
C GLU A 65 3.33 15.36 -8.21
N THR A 66 3.12 16.15 -7.18
CA THR A 66 1.91 16.10 -6.36
C THR A 66 0.74 16.71 -7.13
N LEU A 67 -0.48 16.32 -6.78
CA LEU A 67 -1.67 16.96 -7.34
C LEU A 67 -1.64 18.47 -7.13
N ALA A 68 -1.97 19.21 -8.20
CA ALA A 68 -2.17 20.64 -8.09
C ALA A 68 -3.39 20.95 -7.20
N GLN A 69 -3.40 22.11 -6.58
CA GLN A 69 -4.53 22.52 -5.75
C GLN A 69 -5.82 22.55 -6.57
N GLY A 70 -6.82 21.79 -6.15
CA GLY A 70 -8.13 21.67 -6.81
C GLY A 70 -8.19 20.60 -7.90
N ASP A 71 -7.09 19.95 -8.23
CA ASP A 71 -7.11 18.78 -9.11
C ASP A 71 -7.56 17.55 -8.30
N ASN A 72 -8.61 16.88 -8.77
CA ASN A 72 -9.16 15.66 -8.17
C ASN A 72 -8.94 14.41 -9.05
N ASN A 73 -8.14 14.54 -10.12
CA ASN A 73 -7.84 13.42 -10.99
C ASN A 73 -6.61 12.65 -10.48
N ASN A 74 -6.83 11.48 -9.92
CA ASN A 74 -5.78 10.63 -9.36
C ASN A 74 -4.69 10.25 -10.37
N VAL A 75 -4.99 10.22 -11.66
CA VAL A 75 -4.02 9.97 -12.73
C VAL A 75 -2.89 11.00 -12.73
N ASN A 76 -3.17 12.23 -12.30
CA ASN A 76 -2.20 13.33 -12.25
C ASN A 76 -1.30 13.28 -10.99
N ALA A 77 -1.58 12.40 -10.02
CA ALA A 77 -0.75 12.18 -8.85
C ALA A 77 0.51 11.35 -9.20
N THR A 78 1.33 11.86 -10.12
CA THR A 78 2.43 11.09 -10.73
C THR A 78 3.51 10.71 -9.71
N ARG A 79 3.75 11.54 -8.69
CA ARG A 79 4.66 11.21 -7.59
C ARG A 79 4.14 10.05 -6.74
N TYR A 80 2.86 10.07 -6.38
CA TYR A 80 2.25 8.96 -5.66
C TYR A 80 2.36 7.66 -6.47
N LYS A 81 2.03 7.72 -7.77
CA LYS A 81 2.14 6.56 -8.66
C LYS A 81 3.58 6.02 -8.72
N ASP A 82 4.57 6.89 -8.90
CA ASP A 82 5.99 6.46 -8.90
C ASP A 82 6.34 5.76 -7.58
N ARG A 83 6.00 6.35 -6.45
CA ARG A 83 6.29 5.77 -5.14
C ARG A 83 5.71 4.37 -4.95
N VAL A 84 4.46 4.14 -5.36
CA VAL A 84 3.73 2.89 -5.08
C VAL A 84 3.77 1.85 -6.19
N THR A 85 4.35 2.18 -7.36
CA THR A 85 4.48 1.24 -8.48
C THR A 85 5.94 0.98 -8.88
N ASN A 86 6.87 1.83 -8.48
CA ASN A 86 8.29 1.62 -8.75
C ASN A 86 8.82 0.41 -7.97
N ARG A 87 9.29 -0.60 -8.67
CA ARG A 87 9.75 -1.87 -8.06
C ARG A 87 10.89 -1.67 -7.08
N ALA A 88 11.79 -0.73 -7.34
CA ALA A 88 12.90 -0.44 -6.43
C ALA A 88 12.40 0.08 -5.07
N ASN A 89 11.36 0.93 -5.06
CA ASN A 89 10.72 1.37 -3.81
C ASN A 89 10.05 0.21 -3.07
N LEU A 90 9.30 -0.60 -3.80
CA LEU A 90 8.54 -1.72 -3.25
C LEU A 90 9.47 -2.78 -2.63
N GLU A 91 10.53 -3.15 -3.35
CA GLU A 91 11.53 -4.11 -2.87
C GLU A 91 12.35 -3.55 -1.68
N ALA A 92 12.72 -2.25 -1.73
CA ALA A 92 13.39 -1.60 -0.62
C ALA A 92 12.53 -1.58 0.65
N GLY A 93 11.22 -1.32 0.51
CA GLY A 93 10.26 -1.37 1.62
C GLY A 93 10.17 -2.76 2.24
N ASN A 94 10.02 -3.80 1.42
CA ASN A 94 9.97 -5.19 1.89
C ASN A 94 11.28 -5.60 2.59
N LYS A 95 12.42 -5.23 2.01
CA LYS A 95 13.72 -5.49 2.64
C LYS A 95 13.84 -4.81 3.99
N TYR A 96 13.48 -3.53 4.06
CA TYR A 96 13.52 -2.77 5.32
C TYR A 96 12.65 -3.40 6.40
N PHE A 97 11.44 -3.84 6.04
CA PHE A 97 10.56 -4.52 6.99
C PHE A 97 11.11 -5.87 7.43
N ALA A 98 11.68 -6.65 6.53
CA ALA A 98 12.33 -7.92 6.89
C ALA A 98 13.49 -7.70 7.90
N ASP A 99 14.32 -6.69 7.65
CA ASP A 99 15.41 -6.33 8.56
C ASP A 99 14.85 -5.88 9.92
N LEU A 100 13.78 -5.07 9.95
CA LEU A 100 13.11 -4.66 11.19
C LEU A 100 12.58 -5.85 11.98
N VAL A 101 11.92 -6.81 11.31
CA VAL A 101 11.42 -8.04 11.98
C VAL A 101 12.56 -8.83 12.61
N GLN A 102 13.72 -8.94 11.96
CA GLN A 102 14.89 -9.60 12.54
C GLN A 102 15.38 -8.86 13.81
N HIS A 103 15.40 -7.52 13.78
CA HIS A 103 15.77 -6.72 14.95
C HIS A 103 14.78 -6.85 16.11
N ILE A 104 13.48 -6.96 15.81
CA ILE A 104 12.44 -7.23 16.83
C ILE A 104 12.66 -8.62 17.43
N HIS A 105 12.85 -9.64 16.59
CA HIS A 105 13.08 -11.02 17.04
C HIS A 105 14.37 -11.16 17.87
N SER A 106 15.43 -10.44 17.52
CA SER A 106 16.69 -10.48 18.27
C SER A 106 16.56 -9.97 19.73
N ARG A 107 15.48 -9.22 20.01
CA ARG A 107 15.12 -8.75 21.37
C ARG A 107 14.11 -9.68 22.08
N GLY A 108 13.79 -10.83 21.48
CA GLY A 108 12.81 -11.77 22.03
C GLY A 108 11.34 -11.39 21.78
N MET A 109 11.09 -10.25 21.12
CA MET A 109 9.74 -9.80 20.78
C MET A 109 9.23 -10.49 19.51
N LYS A 110 7.92 -10.50 19.31
CA LYS A 110 7.22 -11.04 18.12
C LYS A 110 6.52 -9.93 17.36
N VAL A 111 6.20 -10.19 16.08
CA VAL A 111 5.43 -9.28 15.22
C VAL A 111 4.13 -9.95 14.80
N ILE A 112 3.04 -9.21 14.86
CA ILE A 112 1.76 -9.57 14.27
C ILE A 112 1.43 -8.49 13.23
N ILE A 113 1.09 -8.91 12.01
CA ILE A 113 0.67 -8.03 10.91
C ILE A 113 -0.82 -8.21 10.71
N ASP A 114 -1.56 -7.10 10.62
CA ASP A 114 -2.97 -7.12 10.27
C ASP A 114 -3.16 -7.49 8.81
N GLY A 115 -3.89 -8.57 8.54
CA GLY A 115 -4.22 -9.04 7.20
C GLY A 115 -5.65 -8.67 6.83
N VAL A 116 -5.84 -7.75 5.90
CA VAL A 116 -7.16 -7.34 5.41
C VAL A 116 -7.62 -8.30 4.31
N PHE A 117 -8.20 -9.45 4.68
CA PHE A 117 -8.61 -10.48 3.72
C PHE A 117 -10.09 -10.40 3.31
N ASN A 118 -10.88 -9.54 3.95
CA ASN A 118 -12.32 -9.41 3.69
C ASN A 118 -12.61 -8.60 2.41
N HIS A 119 -11.77 -7.63 2.10
CA HIS A 119 -11.94 -6.70 0.97
C HIS A 119 -10.59 -6.11 0.55
N CYS A 120 -10.55 -5.51 -0.63
CA CYS A 120 -9.46 -4.64 -1.07
C CYS A 120 -9.95 -3.21 -1.29
N GLY A 121 -9.03 -2.27 -1.48
CA GLY A 121 -9.36 -0.89 -1.85
C GLY A 121 -9.73 -0.75 -3.33
N SER A 122 -10.38 0.35 -3.70
CA SER A 122 -10.68 0.69 -5.11
C SER A 122 -9.42 0.95 -5.94
N PHE A 123 -8.31 1.27 -5.29
CA PHE A 123 -6.99 1.46 -5.90
C PHE A 123 -6.23 0.15 -6.11
N ASN A 124 -6.82 -0.99 -5.71
CA ASN A 124 -6.14 -2.28 -5.73
C ASN A 124 -5.66 -2.65 -7.14
N LYS A 125 -4.43 -3.16 -7.24
CA LYS A 125 -3.78 -3.48 -8.51
C LYS A 125 -4.49 -4.54 -9.33
N TRP A 126 -5.20 -5.46 -8.67
CA TRP A 126 -5.96 -6.50 -9.38
C TRP A 126 -7.20 -5.95 -10.08
N LEU A 127 -7.76 -4.84 -9.57
CA LEU A 127 -8.86 -4.11 -10.18
C LEU A 127 -8.34 -3.00 -11.13
N ASP A 128 -7.37 -2.23 -10.68
CA ASP A 128 -6.75 -1.04 -11.29
C ASP A 128 -7.76 -0.03 -11.86
N ARG A 129 -8.86 0.17 -11.13
CA ARG A 129 -9.91 1.12 -11.52
C ARG A 129 -9.39 2.53 -11.70
N GLU A 130 -8.40 2.92 -10.92
CA GLU A 130 -7.82 4.27 -10.92
C GLU A 130 -6.63 4.42 -11.88
N HIS A 131 -6.36 3.40 -12.72
CA HIS A 131 -5.27 3.38 -13.70
C HIS A 131 -3.88 3.73 -13.11
N ILE A 132 -3.63 3.29 -11.89
CA ILE A 132 -2.36 3.52 -11.20
C ILE A 132 -1.26 2.63 -11.78
N TYR A 133 -1.57 1.35 -11.99
CA TYR A 133 -0.62 0.35 -12.45
C TYR A 133 -0.47 0.35 -13.97
N SER A 134 -1.56 0.44 -14.72
CA SER A 134 -1.54 0.50 -16.18
C SER A 134 -0.85 1.75 -16.73
N SER A 135 -0.85 2.84 -15.97
CA SER A 135 -0.14 4.08 -16.30
C SER A 135 1.26 4.19 -15.69
N SER A 136 1.75 3.13 -15.03
CA SER A 136 3.10 3.08 -14.47
C SER A 136 4.16 2.96 -15.57
N LYS A 137 5.40 3.37 -15.25
CA LYS A 137 6.58 3.10 -16.09
C LYS A 137 7.00 1.62 -16.04
N GLU A 138 6.55 0.91 -15.01
CA GLU A 138 6.77 -0.53 -14.85
C GLU A 138 5.72 -1.33 -15.62
N HIS A 139 6.07 -2.55 -16.03
CA HIS A 139 5.12 -3.45 -16.68
C HIS A 139 4.31 -4.20 -15.62
N TYR A 140 3.02 -3.87 -15.55
CA TYR A 140 2.03 -4.58 -14.75
C TYR A 140 0.99 -5.24 -15.65
N GLU A 141 0.45 -6.38 -15.22
CA GLU A 141 -0.71 -6.98 -15.86
C GLU A 141 -1.92 -6.03 -15.76
N PRO A 142 -2.78 -5.97 -16.78
CA PRO A 142 -3.97 -5.13 -16.73
C PRO A 142 -4.91 -5.57 -15.62
N GLY A 143 -5.46 -4.62 -14.88
CA GLY A 143 -6.45 -4.89 -13.84
C GLY A 143 -7.78 -5.41 -14.41
N ALA A 144 -8.59 -6.03 -13.56
CA ALA A 144 -9.90 -6.57 -13.96
C ALA A 144 -10.87 -5.48 -14.45
N TYR A 145 -10.67 -4.23 -14.04
CA TYR A 145 -11.46 -3.10 -14.54
C TYR A 145 -11.03 -2.62 -15.92
N GLU A 146 -9.83 -2.96 -16.36
CA GLU A 146 -9.25 -2.48 -17.61
C GLU A 146 -9.43 -3.45 -18.78
N SER A 147 -9.45 -4.76 -18.52
CA SER A 147 -9.53 -5.78 -19.54
C SER A 147 -10.31 -7.01 -19.08
N TYR A 148 -11.26 -7.46 -19.92
CA TYR A 148 -11.95 -8.73 -19.70
C TYR A 148 -10.99 -9.93 -19.71
N SER A 149 -9.88 -9.82 -20.43
CA SER A 149 -8.81 -10.83 -20.46
C SER A 149 -7.78 -10.69 -19.34
N SER A 150 -8.02 -9.80 -18.37
CA SER A 150 -7.16 -9.66 -17.20
C SER A 150 -7.00 -10.99 -16.48
N PRO A 151 -5.78 -11.34 -16.03
CA PRO A 151 -5.58 -12.53 -15.19
C PRO A 151 -6.29 -12.41 -13.83
N TYR A 152 -6.73 -11.22 -13.47
CA TYR A 152 -7.45 -10.94 -12.22
C TYR A 152 -8.97 -10.86 -12.38
N HIS A 153 -9.50 -11.04 -13.61
CA HIS A 153 -10.93 -10.89 -13.89
C HIS A 153 -11.79 -11.73 -12.93
N ASP A 154 -11.42 -12.99 -12.73
CA ASP A 154 -12.19 -13.93 -11.91
C ASP A 154 -12.04 -13.71 -10.38
N PHE A 155 -11.23 -12.74 -9.97
CA PHE A 155 -11.16 -12.32 -8.56
C PHE A 155 -12.34 -11.44 -8.14
N PHE A 156 -13.07 -10.90 -9.12
CA PHE A 156 -14.17 -9.98 -8.90
C PHE A 156 -15.45 -10.51 -9.51
N LYS A 157 -16.57 -10.19 -8.86
CA LYS A 157 -17.90 -10.48 -9.39
C LYS A 157 -18.51 -9.21 -9.94
N PHE A 158 -18.66 -9.15 -11.25
CA PHE A 158 -19.36 -8.08 -11.93
C PHE A 158 -20.86 -8.35 -11.94
N TYR A 159 -21.68 -7.30 -11.74
CA TYR A 159 -23.14 -7.42 -11.60
C TYR A 159 -23.90 -7.19 -12.90
N SER A 160 -23.22 -6.80 -13.96
CA SER A 160 -23.82 -6.59 -15.27
C SER A 160 -23.11 -7.42 -16.34
N ASP A 161 -23.85 -7.71 -17.42
CA ASP A 161 -23.29 -8.37 -18.61
C ASP A 161 -22.44 -7.39 -19.45
N GLN A 162 -22.50 -6.10 -19.14
CA GLN A 162 -21.69 -5.05 -19.77
C GLN A 162 -20.52 -4.71 -18.88
N TRP A 163 -19.41 -5.32 -19.14
CA TRP A 163 -18.17 -5.09 -18.42
C TRP A 163 -17.25 -4.12 -19.19
N PRO A 164 -16.51 -3.22 -18.53
CA PRO A 164 -16.81 -2.73 -17.18
C PRO A 164 -17.92 -1.69 -17.22
N ASP A 165 -18.89 -1.78 -16.33
CA ASP A 165 -19.77 -0.66 -16.08
C ASP A 165 -19.38 0.04 -14.76
N ASN A 166 -19.88 1.26 -14.53
CA ASN A 166 -19.53 2.07 -13.39
C ASN A 166 -19.96 1.48 -12.02
N ASN A 167 -20.70 0.39 -12.02
CA ASN A 167 -21.27 -0.24 -10.83
C ASN A 167 -20.98 -1.76 -10.77
N SER A 168 -20.05 -2.26 -11.57
CA SER A 168 -19.85 -3.69 -11.81
C SER A 168 -18.76 -4.34 -10.96
N TYR A 169 -18.39 -3.78 -9.83
CA TYR A 169 -17.36 -4.37 -8.96
C TYR A 169 -17.74 -4.31 -7.49
#